data_b528ef5363b390d1bd745c6bd06e7bdc
#
_entry.id   b528ef5363b390d1bd745c6bd06e7bdc
#
_cell.length_a   1.000
_cell.length_b   1.000
_cell.length_c   1.000
_cell.angle_alpha   90.00
_cell.angle_beta   90.00
_cell.angle_gamma   90.00
#
_symmetry.space_group_name_H-M   'P 1'
#
loop_
_entity.id
_entity.type
_entity.pdbx_description
1 polymer ?
#
loop_
_entity_poly.entity_id
_entity_poly.type
_entity_poly.pdbx_seq_one_letter_code
_entity_poly.pdbx_strand_id
1 'polypeptide(L)'
;RPPRSTLFPYTTLFRSHDIYSIEDLAQLIYDLKNANPKARMSVKLVAEHGVGTVACGVAKAGAQVILISGYDGGTGAAPQSSIHHAGMPWEIGLAQTQKELVENHLRSRVRLETDGKLMSGRDVAIAAMLGAEEFGFATGPLVAMGCMMMRVWNLDTCPVGIATQNECLRRRFRGKPEHVIHFMRFVAQELREIMASLGVRTVDELVGRKDLLKVSDHAEHVYHLQLQQLLEPVKGGKVRFDPADVYDFHLEQTIDAAKLIPGLDEAMKHDAPFVCELPVHNTDRSFGTLLGSHVTSRYGVLPDDACRIRTIGSGGQSYGAFVPAGISLELEGDANDYFGKGLSGGRLVVHPSPKAPFRAQDNIIIGNVALYGATSGTAYVCGQAGERFAVRNSGATAVVEGCGDHALEYMTGGCVVILGRTGRNVAAGMSGGVAYILDEDHDLYLRVNRDLVEIEDVDDPRDIARLKEILTDYVRVTHSEKGSEVLEQFMEKLPLFRKIIPHDYRVMTENIERFMHDGCDEEEAQRRAFAQMYES
;
A
#
# COMPACT_ATOMS: atom_id res chain seq x y z
N ARG A 1 20.65 -7.33 -24.00
CA ARG A 1 20.26 -6.50 -22.85
C ARG A 1 19.03 -5.72 -23.25
N PRO A 2 17.93 -5.73 -22.47
CA PRO A 2 16.81 -4.84 -22.74
C PRO A 2 17.29 -3.38 -22.66
N PRO A 3 16.73 -2.47 -23.43
CA PRO A 3 17.15 -1.07 -23.43
C PRO A 3 16.98 -0.49 -22.02
N ARG A 4 17.93 0.33 -21.61
CA ARG A 4 17.94 0.97 -20.25
C ARG A 4 16.69 1.78 -19.93
N SER A 5 15.88 2.10 -20.93
CA SER A 5 14.59 2.75 -20.79
C SER A 5 13.52 1.88 -20.08
N THR A 6 13.71 0.57 -19.98
CA THR A 6 12.79 -0.32 -19.26
C THR A 6 13.03 -0.37 -17.74
N LEU A 7 14.15 0.18 -17.26
CA LEU A 7 14.43 0.28 -15.82
C LEU A 7 13.61 1.38 -15.12
N PHE A 8 13.20 2.41 -15.84
CA PHE A 8 12.39 3.50 -15.28
C PHE A 8 10.95 3.10 -14.97
N PRO A 9 10.24 2.40 -15.85
CA PRO A 9 8.94 1.82 -15.51
C PRO A 9 9.01 0.85 -14.34
N TYR A 10 10.10 0.10 -14.22
CA TYR A 10 10.26 -0.88 -13.12
C TYR A 10 10.34 -0.24 -11.74
N THR A 11 11.05 0.85 -11.56
CA THR A 11 11.14 1.52 -10.26
C THR A 11 9.87 2.28 -9.91
N THR A 12 9.17 2.81 -10.87
CA THR A 12 7.86 3.45 -10.68
C THR A 12 6.80 2.40 -10.39
N LEU A 13 6.78 1.31 -11.13
CA LEU A 13 5.92 0.14 -10.89
C LEU A 13 6.18 -0.48 -9.50
N PHE A 14 7.42 -0.52 -9.04
CA PHE A 14 7.77 -1.07 -7.74
C PHE A 14 7.20 -0.26 -6.57
N ARG A 15 7.07 1.06 -6.70
CA ARG A 15 6.57 1.94 -5.62
C ARG A 15 5.08 2.23 -5.69
N SER A 16 4.50 2.23 -6.87
CA SER A 16 3.12 2.70 -7.11
C SER A 16 2.40 1.88 -8.17
N HIS A 17 2.81 0.62 -8.39
CA HIS A 17 2.36 -0.19 -9.51
C HIS A 17 0.87 -0.55 -9.49
N ASP A 18 0.15 -0.21 -8.44
CA ASP A 18 -1.30 -0.45 -8.32
C ASP A 18 -2.12 0.85 -8.31
N ILE A 19 -1.47 1.99 -8.54
CA ILE A 19 -2.12 3.31 -8.56
C ILE A 19 -1.70 4.00 -9.85
N TYR A 20 -2.56 3.96 -10.85
CA TYR A 20 -2.28 4.50 -12.20
C TYR A 20 -3.01 5.81 -12.48
N SER A 21 -4.07 6.11 -11.70
CA SER A 21 -4.92 7.27 -11.92
C SER A 21 -5.34 7.94 -10.61
N ILE A 22 -5.95 9.11 -10.71
CA ILE A 22 -6.57 9.82 -9.58
C ILE A 22 -7.74 8.99 -9.02
N GLU A 23 -8.44 8.24 -9.85
CA GLU A 23 -9.55 7.37 -9.47
C GLU A 23 -9.07 6.20 -8.62
N ASP A 24 -7.94 5.57 -8.98
CA ASP A 24 -7.31 4.52 -8.16
C ASP A 24 -6.86 5.08 -6.80
N LEU A 25 -6.28 6.29 -6.81
CA LEU A 25 -5.91 6.98 -5.58
C LEU A 25 -7.14 7.29 -4.71
N ALA A 26 -8.23 7.74 -5.32
CA ALA A 26 -9.48 8.02 -4.60
C ALA A 26 -10.04 6.74 -3.95
N GLN A 27 -9.97 5.60 -4.64
CA GLN A 27 -10.36 4.32 -4.08
C GLN A 27 -9.45 3.91 -2.91
N LEU A 28 -8.13 4.07 -3.04
CA LEU A 28 -7.19 3.78 -1.94
C LEU A 28 -7.45 4.68 -0.72
N ILE A 29 -7.68 5.97 -0.92
CA ILE A 29 -8.02 6.91 0.16
C ILE A 29 -9.32 6.47 0.84
N TYR A 30 -10.32 6.06 0.08
CA TYR A 30 -11.59 5.57 0.60
C TYR A 30 -11.41 4.27 1.40
N ASP A 31 -10.62 3.31 0.91
CA ASP A 31 -10.31 2.07 1.61
C ASP A 31 -9.63 2.34 2.96
N LEU A 32 -8.60 3.18 2.95
CA LEU A 32 -7.86 3.55 4.17
C LEU A 32 -8.74 4.31 5.16
N LYS A 33 -9.68 5.12 4.66
CA LYS A 33 -10.62 5.85 5.50
C LYS A 33 -11.66 4.93 6.14
N ASN A 34 -12.10 3.89 5.43
CA ASN A 34 -12.92 2.82 6.01
C ASN A 34 -12.13 1.99 7.04
N ALA A 35 -10.86 1.67 6.75
CA ALA A 35 -10.00 0.94 7.67
C ALA A 35 -9.67 1.74 8.94
N ASN A 36 -9.53 3.06 8.85
CA ASN A 36 -9.33 3.95 10.00
C ASN A 36 -10.04 5.30 9.81
N PRO A 37 -11.31 5.43 10.23
CA PRO A 37 -12.08 6.67 10.09
C PRO A 37 -11.44 7.91 10.74
N LYS A 38 -10.59 7.72 11.77
CA LYS A 38 -9.94 8.82 12.50
C LYS A 38 -8.64 9.31 11.85
N ALA A 39 -8.03 8.52 10.96
CA ALA A 39 -6.78 8.88 10.32
C ALA A 39 -6.95 10.05 9.34
N ARG A 40 -5.94 10.91 9.25
CA ARG A 40 -5.82 11.89 8.17
C ARG A 40 -5.16 11.23 6.96
N MET A 41 -5.75 11.40 5.78
CA MET A 41 -5.19 10.91 4.52
C MET A 41 -4.25 11.95 3.94
N SER A 42 -2.96 11.61 3.87
CA SER A 42 -1.91 12.47 3.31
C SER A 42 -1.38 11.88 2.02
N VAL A 43 -1.25 12.71 0.99
CA VAL A 43 -0.70 12.33 -0.31
C VAL A 43 0.53 13.19 -0.62
N LYS A 44 1.64 12.52 -0.93
CA LYS A 44 2.90 13.17 -1.30
C LYS A 44 3.01 13.32 -2.81
N LEU A 45 3.27 14.53 -3.27
CA LEU A 45 3.52 14.89 -4.66
C LEU A 45 4.92 15.50 -4.80
N VAL A 46 5.61 15.16 -5.87
CA VAL A 46 6.89 15.80 -6.21
C VAL A 46 6.62 17.15 -6.85
N ALA A 47 7.39 18.16 -6.47
CA ALA A 47 7.36 19.47 -7.11
C ALA A 47 7.89 19.34 -8.54
N GLU A 48 6.99 19.28 -9.50
CA GLU A 48 7.28 19.21 -10.93
C GLU A 48 6.23 19.99 -11.73
N HIS A 49 6.47 20.13 -13.03
CA HIS A 49 5.53 20.85 -13.89
C HIS A 49 4.13 20.23 -13.85
N GLY A 50 3.11 21.06 -13.59
CA GLY A 50 1.71 20.61 -13.50
C GLY A 50 1.28 20.04 -12.14
N VAL A 51 2.15 20.06 -11.13
CA VAL A 51 1.82 19.54 -9.78
C VAL A 51 0.57 20.18 -9.17
N GLY A 52 0.29 21.44 -9.46
CA GLY A 52 -0.93 22.13 -9.00
C GLY A 52 -2.21 21.47 -9.54
N THR A 53 -2.24 21.11 -10.82
CA THR A 53 -3.37 20.41 -11.44
C THR A 53 -3.56 19.01 -10.83
N VAL A 54 -2.45 18.28 -10.62
CA VAL A 54 -2.50 16.97 -9.93
C VAL A 54 -3.03 17.14 -8.51
N ALA A 55 -2.58 18.17 -7.77
CA ALA A 55 -3.06 18.46 -6.42
C ALA A 55 -4.57 18.75 -6.37
N CYS A 56 -5.12 19.43 -7.38
CA CYS A 56 -6.58 19.60 -7.51
C CYS A 56 -7.31 18.27 -7.63
N GLY A 57 -6.79 17.34 -8.43
CA GLY A 57 -7.31 15.97 -8.54
C GLY A 57 -7.25 15.23 -7.20
N VAL A 58 -6.11 15.30 -6.53
CA VAL A 58 -5.88 14.67 -5.21
C VAL A 58 -6.82 15.25 -4.13
N ALA A 59 -7.06 16.55 -4.13
CA ALA A 59 -8.02 17.19 -3.23
C ALA A 59 -9.47 16.71 -3.48
N LYS A 60 -9.86 16.56 -4.76
CA LYS A 60 -11.16 15.98 -5.16
C LYS A 60 -11.28 14.51 -4.78
N ALA A 61 -10.17 13.76 -4.77
CA ALA A 61 -10.10 12.36 -4.35
C ALA A 61 -10.25 12.16 -2.82
N GLY A 62 -10.32 13.24 -2.03
CA GLY A 62 -10.56 13.20 -0.59
C GLY A 62 -9.29 13.23 0.28
N ALA A 63 -8.12 13.53 -0.28
CA ALA A 63 -6.93 13.78 0.54
C ALA A 63 -7.17 14.97 1.49
N GLN A 64 -6.70 14.85 2.72
CA GLN A 64 -6.84 15.87 3.76
C GLN A 64 -5.54 16.67 3.94
N VAL A 65 -4.42 16.08 3.55
CA VAL A 65 -3.10 16.72 3.52
C VAL A 65 -2.47 16.45 2.15
N ILE A 66 -1.88 17.46 1.54
CA ILE A 66 -1.08 17.32 0.33
C ILE A 66 0.33 17.83 0.65
N LEU A 67 1.29 16.90 0.62
CA LEU A 67 2.70 17.20 0.82
C LEU A 67 3.36 17.48 -0.54
N ILE A 68 3.86 18.69 -0.73
CA ILE A 68 4.67 19.07 -1.89
C ILE A 68 6.13 18.90 -1.53
N SER A 69 6.79 17.93 -2.16
CA SER A 69 8.20 17.60 -1.91
C SER A 69 9.10 18.23 -2.97
N GLY A 70 10.06 19.03 -2.55
CA GLY A 70 11.09 19.58 -3.45
C GLY A 70 12.05 18.49 -3.96
N TYR A 71 12.91 18.81 -4.93
CA TYR A 71 13.90 17.88 -5.50
C TYR A 71 14.86 17.30 -4.45
N ASP A 72 15.10 17.99 -3.35
CA ASP A 72 15.88 17.50 -2.20
C ASP A 72 15.05 16.63 -1.23
N GLY A 73 13.76 16.43 -1.48
CA GLY A 73 12.89 15.52 -0.73
C GLY A 73 13.12 14.06 -1.12
N GLY A 74 12.49 13.14 -0.39
CA GLY A 74 12.62 11.69 -0.62
C GLY A 74 13.82 11.07 0.09
N THR A 75 14.37 9.99 -0.48
CA THR A 75 15.48 9.26 0.17
C THR A 75 16.83 9.94 -0.03
N GLY A 76 17.60 10.09 1.05
CA GLY A 76 18.98 10.56 0.98
C GLY A 76 19.96 9.59 0.30
N ALA A 77 19.55 8.34 0.06
CA ALA A 77 20.32 7.32 -0.65
C ALA A 77 20.13 7.36 -2.18
N ALA A 78 19.26 8.25 -2.69
CA ALA A 78 19.04 8.37 -4.13
C ALA A 78 20.34 8.77 -4.85
N PRO A 79 20.56 8.28 -6.09
CA PRO A 79 21.69 8.71 -6.91
C PRO A 79 21.70 10.22 -7.13
N GLN A 80 22.88 10.82 -7.24
CA GLN A 80 23.03 12.27 -7.46
C GLN A 80 22.26 12.75 -8.70
N SER A 81 22.23 11.94 -9.77
CA SER A 81 21.44 12.22 -10.98
C SER A 81 19.95 12.36 -10.69
N SER A 82 19.38 11.52 -9.82
CA SER A 82 17.98 11.62 -9.43
C SER A 82 17.72 12.87 -8.59
N ILE A 83 18.60 13.22 -7.66
CA ILE A 83 18.46 14.40 -6.81
C ILE A 83 18.50 15.68 -7.63
N HIS A 84 19.40 15.76 -8.64
CA HIS A 84 19.60 16.97 -9.42
C HIS A 84 18.64 17.13 -10.61
N HIS A 85 18.00 16.05 -11.06
CA HIS A 85 17.23 16.06 -12.30
C HIS A 85 15.78 15.57 -12.15
N ALA A 86 15.36 15.20 -10.95
CA ALA A 86 13.98 14.77 -10.68
C ALA A 86 13.29 15.78 -9.75
N GLY A 87 12.44 16.63 -10.32
CA GLY A 87 11.69 17.63 -9.59
C GLY A 87 12.29 19.04 -9.64
N MET A 88 11.59 19.96 -9.01
CA MET A 88 11.93 21.39 -8.88
C MET A 88 12.09 21.76 -7.40
N PRO A 89 12.61 22.97 -7.10
CA PRO A 89 12.55 23.53 -5.75
C PRO A 89 11.12 23.53 -5.20
N TRP A 90 10.97 23.20 -3.92
CA TRP A 90 9.66 23.14 -3.26
C TRP A 90 8.90 24.48 -3.34
N GLU A 91 9.58 25.60 -3.37
CA GLU A 91 9.01 26.96 -3.47
C GLU A 91 8.16 27.09 -4.74
N ILE A 92 8.65 26.58 -5.86
CA ILE A 92 7.93 26.65 -7.15
C ILE A 92 6.70 25.73 -7.10
N GLY A 93 6.88 24.45 -6.71
CA GLY A 93 5.78 23.49 -6.64
C GLY A 93 4.70 23.90 -5.65
N LEU A 94 5.08 24.40 -4.47
CA LEU A 94 4.16 24.88 -3.46
C LEU A 94 3.37 26.12 -3.93
N ALA A 95 4.04 27.11 -4.53
CA ALA A 95 3.39 28.32 -5.02
C ALA A 95 2.40 28.02 -6.15
N GLN A 96 2.74 27.09 -7.06
CA GLN A 96 1.85 26.61 -8.13
C GLN A 96 0.65 25.86 -7.54
N THR A 97 0.88 24.94 -6.60
CA THR A 97 -0.18 24.18 -5.94
C THR A 97 -1.14 25.10 -5.18
N GLN A 98 -0.63 26.04 -4.42
CA GLN A 98 -1.44 27.04 -3.71
C GLN A 98 -2.33 27.82 -4.69
N LYS A 99 -1.77 28.28 -5.81
CA LYS A 99 -2.50 29.02 -6.84
C LYS A 99 -3.66 28.18 -7.41
N GLU A 100 -3.35 27.00 -7.93
CA GLU A 100 -4.34 26.12 -8.57
C GLU A 100 -5.46 25.72 -7.61
N LEU A 101 -5.13 25.37 -6.36
CA LEU A 101 -6.14 25.00 -5.36
C LEU A 101 -7.05 26.18 -4.99
N VAL A 102 -6.52 27.40 -4.90
CA VAL A 102 -7.33 28.60 -4.60
C VAL A 102 -8.24 28.94 -5.78
N GLU A 103 -7.72 28.97 -7.00
CA GLU A 103 -8.48 29.27 -8.22
C GLU A 103 -9.60 28.25 -8.49
N ASN A 104 -9.40 26.99 -8.09
CA ASN A 104 -10.39 25.92 -8.21
C ASN A 104 -11.29 25.75 -6.96
N HIS A 105 -11.21 26.62 -5.96
CA HIS A 105 -11.99 26.57 -4.71
C HIS A 105 -11.81 25.28 -3.91
N LEU A 106 -10.62 24.66 -3.97
CA LEU A 106 -10.29 23.41 -3.28
C LEU A 106 -9.35 23.61 -2.10
N ARG A 107 -8.72 24.80 -2.00
CA ARG A 107 -7.69 25.07 -1.00
C ARG A 107 -8.17 24.92 0.44
N SER A 108 -9.42 25.25 0.71
CA SER A 108 -10.03 25.12 2.03
C SER A 108 -10.23 23.69 2.50
N ARG A 109 -10.25 22.72 1.60
CA ARG A 109 -10.47 21.30 1.91
C ARG A 109 -9.23 20.57 2.40
N VAL A 110 -8.05 21.08 2.10
CA VAL A 110 -6.77 20.40 2.34
C VAL A 110 -5.79 21.28 3.09
N ARG A 111 -4.96 20.65 3.93
CA ARG A 111 -3.74 21.28 4.44
C ARG A 111 -2.62 21.07 3.44
N LEU A 112 -1.83 22.13 3.21
CA LEU A 112 -0.61 22.00 2.43
C LEU A 112 0.58 21.80 3.37
N GLU A 113 1.34 20.78 3.08
CA GLU A 113 2.62 20.48 3.69
C GLU A 113 3.73 20.62 2.66
N THR A 114 4.94 20.99 3.08
CA THR A 114 6.10 20.97 2.20
C THR A 114 7.33 20.43 2.91
N ASP A 115 8.16 19.70 2.15
CA ASP A 115 9.49 19.25 2.54
C ASP A 115 10.50 19.50 1.41
N GLY A 116 11.74 19.17 1.63
CA GLY A 116 12.80 19.36 0.66
C GLY A 116 13.85 20.32 1.19
N LYS A 117 14.42 19.97 2.36
CA LYS A 117 15.55 20.67 2.97
C LYS A 117 15.18 22.00 3.67
N LEU A 118 14.05 22.03 4.36
CA LEU A 118 13.78 23.10 5.32
C LEU A 118 14.76 22.98 6.49
N MET A 119 15.50 24.03 6.82
CA MET A 119 16.56 24.01 7.84
C MET A 119 16.52 25.19 8.81
N SER A 120 15.74 26.24 8.54
CA SER A 120 15.71 27.47 9.33
C SER A 120 14.28 27.97 9.54
N GLY A 121 14.10 28.89 10.49
CA GLY A 121 12.85 29.62 10.68
C GLY A 121 12.49 30.49 9.50
N ARG A 122 13.50 30.96 8.75
CA ARG A 122 13.31 31.71 7.51
C ARG A 122 12.68 30.83 6.43
N ASP A 123 13.14 29.56 6.26
CA ASP A 123 12.54 28.66 5.28
C ASP A 123 11.08 28.38 5.63
N VAL A 124 10.77 28.16 6.91
CA VAL A 124 9.38 27.99 7.39
C VAL A 124 8.53 29.22 7.10
N ALA A 125 9.05 30.42 7.34
CA ALA A 125 8.34 31.68 7.06
C ALA A 125 8.02 31.82 5.57
N ILE A 126 8.99 31.53 4.68
CA ILE A 126 8.79 31.57 3.23
C ILE A 126 7.77 30.53 2.81
N ALA A 127 7.86 29.29 3.34
CA ALA A 127 6.93 28.21 3.02
C ALA A 127 5.49 28.58 3.45
N ALA A 128 5.29 29.16 4.63
CA ALA A 128 3.99 29.64 5.07
C ALA A 128 3.45 30.73 4.16
N MET A 129 4.26 31.73 3.80
CA MET A 129 3.85 32.81 2.90
C MET A 129 3.49 32.30 1.49
N LEU A 130 4.10 31.20 1.03
CA LEU A 130 3.77 30.53 -0.22
C LEU A 130 2.55 29.59 -0.12
N GLY A 131 2.07 29.31 1.11
CA GLY A 131 0.83 28.57 1.34
C GLY A 131 0.91 27.33 2.21
N ALA A 132 2.09 26.92 2.72
CA ALA A 132 2.18 25.76 3.59
C ALA A 132 1.65 26.04 5.01
N GLU A 133 1.03 25.03 5.60
CA GLU A 133 0.52 25.00 6.97
C GLU A 133 1.25 23.95 7.83
N GLU A 134 1.89 22.98 7.18
CA GLU A 134 2.69 21.93 7.82
C GLU A 134 4.08 21.86 7.14
N PHE A 135 5.11 21.46 7.90
CA PHE A 135 6.50 21.61 7.48
C PHE A 135 7.29 20.33 7.81
N GLY A 136 7.89 19.71 6.78
CA GLY A 136 8.66 18.48 6.91
C GLY A 136 10.16 18.73 7.07
N PHE A 137 10.77 18.14 8.11
CA PHE A 137 12.20 18.25 8.39
C PHE A 137 12.84 16.86 8.41
N ALA A 138 13.95 16.71 7.69
CA ALA A 138 14.77 15.49 7.74
C ALA A 138 16.25 15.81 7.95
N THR A 139 16.86 16.55 7.03
CA THR A 139 18.29 16.86 7.03
C THR A 139 18.73 17.63 8.30
N GLY A 140 18.01 18.65 8.70
CA GLY A 140 18.35 19.47 9.87
C GLY A 140 18.43 18.65 11.15
N PRO A 141 17.40 17.90 11.55
CA PRO A 141 17.45 16.99 12.68
C PRO A 141 18.57 15.95 12.63
N LEU A 142 18.82 15.35 11.44
CA LEU A 142 19.91 14.39 11.26
C LEU A 142 21.28 15.03 11.51
N VAL A 143 21.53 16.20 10.96
CA VAL A 143 22.79 16.96 11.16
C VAL A 143 22.94 17.34 12.64
N ALA A 144 21.88 17.79 13.29
CA ALA A 144 21.88 18.09 14.72
C ALA A 144 22.26 16.86 15.60
N MET A 145 21.94 15.66 15.15
CA MET A 145 22.35 14.41 15.78
C MET A 145 23.76 13.93 15.40
N GLY A 146 24.47 14.64 14.55
CA GLY A 146 25.84 14.33 14.12
C GLY A 146 25.95 13.56 12.81
N CYS A 147 24.92 13.59 11.96
CA CYS A 147 24.99 13.03 10.62
C CYS A 147 25.99 13.80 9.75
N MET A 148 26.86 13.07 9.07
CA MET A 148 27.88 13.62 8.15
C MET A 148 27.42 13.62 6.69
N MET A 149 26.15 13.30 6.41
CA MET A 149 25.55 13.30 5.07
C MET A 149 26.27 12.43 4.05
N MET A 150 26.81 11.29 4.48
CA MET A 150 27.52 10.32 3.62
C MET A 150 26.61 9.62 2.61
N ARG A 151 25.28 9.61 2.85
CA ARG A 151 24.26 9.01 1.96
C ARG A 151 24.47 7.51 1.68
N VAL A 152 24.97 6.76 2.65
CA VAL A 152 25.23 5.31 2.56
C VAL A 152 24.25 4.46 3.38
N TRP A 153 23.05 4.93 3.58
CA TRP A 153 22.06 4.31 4.45
C TRP A 153 21.60 2.93 3.96
N ASN A 154 21.52 2.79 2.64
CA ASN A 154 21.12 1.54 1.99
C ASN A 154 22.22 0.45 2.02
N LEU A 155 23.43 0.78 2.47
CA LEU A 155 24.57 -0.13 2.50
C LEU A 155 24.87 -0.66 3.92
N ASP A 156 24.09 -0.26 4.91
CA ASP A 156 24.31 -0.58 6.34
C ASP A 156 25.70 -0.18 6.88
N THR A 157 26.38 0.75 6.21
CA THR A 157 27.77 1.15 6.46
C THR A 157 27.90 2.56 7.06
N CYS A 158 26.85 3.08 7.69
CA CYS A 158 26.85 4.45 8.23
C CYS A 158 27.97 4.64 9.29
N PRO A 159 29.02 5.46 9.01
CA PRO A 159 30.20 5.54 9.87
C PRO A 159 29.94 6.20 11.24
N VAL A 160 28.88 7.00 11.35
CA VAL A 160 28.47 7.68 12.59
C VAL A 160 27.39 6.91 13.36
N GLY A 161 26.91 5.77 12.85
CA GLY A 161 26.00 4.89 13.54
C GLY A 161 24.52 5.33 13.59
N ILE A 162 24.12 6.37 12.84
CA ILE A 162 22.74 6.88 12.84
C ILE A 162 21.80 5.93 12.07
N ALA A 163 22.24 5.44 10.90
CA ALA A 163 21.41 4.67 9.97
C ALA A 163 22.11 3.35 9.62
N THR A 164 22.26 2.48 10.60
CA THR A 164 22.85 1.14 10.46
C THR A 164 22.32 0.21 11.54
N GLN A 165 22.22 -1.07 11.24
CA GLN A 165 21.94 -2.14 12.19
C GLN A 165 23.22 -2.79 12.70
N ASN A 166 24.39 -2.53 12.09
CA ASN A 166 25.67 -3.04 12.54
C ASN A 166 26.00 -2.52 13.95
N GLU A 167 26.12 -3.42 14.91
CA GLU A 167 26.34 -3.09 16.33
C GLU A 167 27.62 -2.28 16.57
N CYS A 168 28.72 -2.60 15.87
CA CYS A 168 29.98 -1.90 16.02
C CYS A 168 29.88 -0.44 15.57
N LEU A 169 29.10 -0.18 14.51
CA LEU A 169 28.87 1.17 14.03
C LEU A 169 27.86 1.90 14.91
N ARG A 170 26.79 1.25 15.35
CA ARG A 170 25.80 1.83 16.28
C ARG A 170 26.40 2.36 17.56
N ARG A 171 27.43 1.70 18.12
CA ARG A 171 28.16 2.16 19.30
C ARG A 171 28.86 3.52 19.11
N ARG A 172 29.04 3.97 17.88
CA ARG A 172 29.63 5.29 17.56
C ARG A 172 28.61 6.42 17.61
N PHE A 173 27.33 6.09 17.61
CA PHE A 173 26.27 7.10 17.64
C PHE A 173 26.28 7.90 18.93
N ARG A 174 26.39 9.24 18.81
CA ARG A 174 26.46 10.19 19.93
C ARG A 174 25.28 11.16 19.97
N GLY A 175 24.33 11.02 19.05
CA GLY A 175 23.14 11.84 19.01
C GLY A 175 22.28 11.63 20.25
N LYS A 176 21.61 12.69 20.67
CA LYS A 176 20.64 12.69 21.78
C LYS A 176 19.36 13.34 21.35
N PRO A 177 18.19 12.95 21.90
CA PRO A 177 16.91 13.60 21.62
C PRO A 177 16.95 15.13 21.85
N GLU A 178 17.71 15.59 22.86
CA GLU A 178 17.84 17.00 23.21
C GLU A 178 18.44 17.83 22.06
N HIS A 179 19.30 17.26 21.23
CA HIS A 179 19.87 17.95 20.08
C HIS A 179 18.78 18.33 19.08
N VAL A 180 17.84 17.41 18.81
CA VAL A 180 16.69 17.68 17.93
C VAL A 180 15.73 18.67 18.57
N ILE A 181 15.45 18.52 19.87
CA ILE A 181 14.59 19.45 20.62
C ILE A 181 15.15 20.86 20.56
N HIS A 182 16.45 21.05 20.79
CA HIS A 182 17.08 22.36 20.72
C HIS A 182 17.06 22.93 19.30
N PHE A 183 17.38 22.13 18.29
CA PHE A 183 17.31 22.53 16.90
C PHE A 183 15.92 23.03 16.53
N MET A 184 14.87 22.29 16.85
CA MET A 184 13.49 22.69 16.54
C MET A 184 13.06 23.94 17.33
N ARG A 185 13.53 24.12 18.57
CA ARG A 185 13.30 25.34 19.35
C ARG A 185 13.97 26.57 18.72
N PHE A 186 15.18 26.41 18.18
CA PHE A 186 15.88 27.51 17.49
C PHE A 186 15.15 27.87 16.19
N VAL A 187 14.71 26.88 15.40
CA VAL A 187 13.89 27.15 14.20
C VAL A 187 12.61 27.89 14.58
N ALA A 188 11.92 27.48 15.63
CA ALA A 188 10.70 28.13 16.10
C ALA A 188 10.96 29.55 16.62
N GLN A 189 12.09 29.77 17.31
CA GLN A 189 12.46 31.10 17.82
C GLN A 189 12.78 32.05 16.67
N GLU A 190 13.58 31.63 15.70
CA GLU A 190 13.87 32.44 14.49
C GLU A 190 12.59 32.81 13.74
N LEU A 191 11.67 31.84 13.56
CA LEU A 191 10.36 32.08 12.95
C LEU A 191 9.59 33.17 13.73
N ARG A 192 9.56 33.09 15.06
CA ARG A 192 8.88 34.10 15.91
C ARG A 192 9.48 35.51 15.74
N GLU A 193 10.81 35.62 15.64
CA GLU A 193 11.49 36.88 15.42
C GLU A 193 11.15 37.50 14.07
N ILE A 194 11.11 36.64 13.01
CA ILE A 194 10.68 37.07 11.68
C ILE A 194 9.22 37.54 11.70
N MET A 195 8.32 36.73 12.29
CA MET A 195 6.91 37.11 12.41
C MET A 195 6.71 38.40 13.17
N ALA A 196 7.45 38.61 14.27
CA ALA A 196 7.41 39.84 15.03
C ALA A 196 7.85 41.05 14.20
N SER A 197 8.91 40.90 13.38
CA SER A 197 9.39 41.98 12.48
C SER A 197 8.38 42.35 11.38
N LEU A 198 7.54 41.35 10.98
CA LEU A 198 6.46 41.52 9.99
C LEU A 198 5.13 41.98 10.62
N GLY A 199 5.04 42.08 11.95
CA GLY A 199 3.82 42.45 12.65
C GLY A 199 2.74 41.36 12.64
N VAL A 200 3.12 40.08 12.42
CA VAL A 200 2.24 38.90 12.34
C VAL A 200 2.31 38.13 13.65
N ARG A 201 1.17 37.69 14.19
CA ARG A 201 1.09 37.01 15.50
C ARG A 201 1.01 35.49 15.43
N THR A 202 0.38 34.96 14.40
CA THR A 202 0.18 33.51 14.22
C THR A 202 0.68 33.07 12.86
N VAL A 203 1.06 31.77 12.75
CA VAL A 203 1.45 31.19 11.46
C VAL A 203 0.25 31.22 10.49
N ASP A 204 -0.96 31.03 10.98
CA ASP A 204 -2.19 31.11 10.19
C ASP A 204 -2.39 32.47 9.50
N GLU A 205 -1.97 33.56 10.15
CA GLU A 205 -2.00 34.89 9.55
C GLU A 205 -0.92 35.06 8.48
N LEU A 206 0.14 34.25 8.51
CA LEU A 206 1.24 34.27 7.54
C LEU A 206 0.93 33.48 6.27
N VAL A 207 0.03 32.46 6.37
CA VAL A 207 -0.27 31.55 5.27
C VAL A 207 -0.82 32.30 4.05
N GLY A 208 -0.13 32.15 2.92
CA GLY A 208 -0.51 32.75 1.64
C GLY A 208 -0.20 34.25 1.50
N ARG A 209 0.49 34.88 2.48
CA ARG A 209 0.87 36.28 2.46
C ARG A 209 2.07 36.56 1.54
N LYS A 210 1.91 36.25 0.25
CA LYS A 210 2.92 36.46 -0.80
C LYS A 210 3.32 37.94 -0.94
N ASP A 211 2.45 38.85 -0.52
CA ASP A 211 2.70 40.30 -0.46
C ASP A 211 3.85 40.71 0.47
N LEU A 212 4.24 39.86 1.41
CA LEU A 212 5.38 40.04 2.31
C LEU A 212 6.71 39.54 1.73
N LEU A 213 6.69 38.93 0.56
CA LEU A 213 7.87 38.40 -0.13
C LEU A 213 8.31 39.37 -1.26
N LYS A 214 9.62 39.49 -1.41
CA LYS A 214 10.25 40.18 -2.54
C LYS A 214 11.30 39.30 -3.18
N VAL A 215 11.29 39.22 -4.50
CA VAL A 215 12.38 38.57 -5.24
C VAL A 215 13.66 39.36 -5.05
N SER A 216 14.76 38.65 -4.79
CA SER A 216 16.08 39.28 -4.71
C SER A 216 16.53 39.76 -6.09
N ASP A 217 17.01 40.98 -6.17
CA ASP A 217 17.57 41.58 -7.41
C ASP A 217 18.73 40.69 -7.95
N HIS A 218 19.49 40.06 -7.07
CA HIS A 218 20.56 39.10 -7.44
C HIS A 218 20.03 37.86 -8.18
N ALA A 219 18.91 37.30 -7.74
CA ALA A 219 18.31 36.13 -8.37
C ALA A 219 17.84 36.42 -9.81
N GLU A 220 17.26 37.61 -10.04
CA GLU A 220 16.79 38.01 -11.36
C GLU A 220 17.93 38.23 -12.36
N HIS A 221 19.02 38.83 -11.93
CA HIS A 221 20.18 39.12 -12.78
C HIS A 221 21.07 37.90 -13.05
N VAL A 222 21.24 37.02 -12.06
CA VAL A 222 22.17 35.87 -12.19
C VAL A 222 21.51 34.65 -12.84
N TYR A 223 20.23 34.40 -12.53
CA TYR A 223 19.57 33.15 -12.97
C TYR A 223 18.51 33.36 -14.05
N HIS A 224 18.19 34.58 -14.44
CA HIS A 224 17.15 34.90 -15.42
C HIS A 224 15.78 34.25 -15.12
N LEU A 225 15.48 34.02 -13.83
CA LEU A 225 14.24 33.35 -13.41
C LEU A 225 13.14 34.40 -13.20
N GLN A 226 11.98 34.18 -13.80
CA GLN A 226 10.79 35.03 -13.65
C GLN A 226 10.03 34.73 -12.36
N LEU A 227 10.70 34.82 -11.21
CA LEU A 227 10.14 34.48 -9.90
C LEU A 227 9.00 35.41 -9.46
N GLN A 228 8.85 36.58 -10.07
CA GLN A 228 7.74 37.50 -9.81
C GLN A 228 6.38 36.82 -9.98
N GLN A 229 6.24 35.91 -10.96
CA GLN A 229 5.00 35.18 -11.20
C GLN A 229 4.57 34.27 -10.03
N LEU A 230 5.52 33.80 -9.22
CA LEU A 230 5.22 33.00 -8.03
C LEU A 230 4.59 33.85 -6.92
N LEU A 231 4.90 35.15 -6.91
CA LEU A 231 4.45 36.10 -5.90
C LEU A 231 3.16 36.82 -6.27
N GLU A 232 2.63 36.61 -7.47
CA GLU A 232 1.35 37.19 -7.88
C GLU A 232 0.23 36.82 -6.91
N PRO A 233 -0.60 37.82 -6.51
CA PRO A 233 -1.75 37.54 -5.66
C PRO A 233 -2.73 36.58 -6.32
N VAL A 234 -3.15 35.57 -5.59
CA VAL A 234 -4.15 34.63 -6.07
C VAL A 234 -5.55 35.13 -5.70
N LYS A 235 -6.45 35.13 -6.68
CA LYS A 235 -7.84 35.60 -6.50
C LYS A 235 -8.79 34.43 -6.54
N GLY A 236 -9.91 34.51 -5.84
CA GLY A 236 -11.06 33.63 -6.08
C GLY A 236 -11.46 32.69 -4.94
N GLY A 237 -10.63 32.45 -3.92
CA GLY A 237 -10.96 31.46 -2.89
C GLY A 237 -10.29 31.72 -1.53
N LYS A 238 -10.59 30.83 -0.57
CA LYS A 238 -9.87 30.78 0.71
C LYS A 238 -8.42 30.39 0.45
N VAL A 239 -7.47 30.94 1.20
CA VAL A 239 -6.03 30.73 1.01
C VAL A 239 -5.43 29.69 1.95
N ARG A 240 -6.24 29.14 2.86
CA ARG A 240 -5.83 28.15 3.85
C ARG A 240 -6.95 27.15 4.16
N PHE A 241 -6.62 26.10 4.88
CA PHE A 241 -7.57 25.08 5.33
C PHE A 241 -8.70 25.67 6.20
N ASP A 242 -9.91 25.16 5.98
CA ASP A 242 -11.09 25.48 6.78
C ASP A 242 -11.72 24.18 7.30
N PRO A 243 -11.78 23.96 8.64
CA PRO A 243 -12.38 22.78 9.21
C PRO A 243 -13.87 22.57 8.85
N ALA A 244 -14.55 23.61 8.39
CA ALA A 244 -15.95 23.53 7.96
C ALA A 244 -16.12 23.02 6.51
N ASP A 245 -15.04 22.92 5.74
CA ASP A 245 -15.06 22.51 4.32
C ASP A 245 -14.25 21.20 4.11
N VAL A 246 -14.38 20.24 5.03
CA VAL A 246 -13.72 18.94 4.89
C VAL A 246 -14.48 18.03 3.93
N TYR A 247 -13.73 17.13 3.26
CA TYR A 247 -14.34 16.13 2.41
C TYR A 247 -15.13 15.12 3.26
N ASP A 248 -16.42 14.96 2.93
CA ASP A 248 -17.28 13.97 3.58
C ASP A 248 -17.25 12.65 2.81
N PHE A 249 -16.84 11.58 3.46
CA PHE A 249 -16.79 10.25 2.90
C PHE A 249 -18.11 9.49 3.00
N HIS A 250 -19.11 10.03 3.70
CA HIS A 250 -20.42 9.42 3.94
C HIS A 250 -20.35 7.99 4.47
N LEU A 251 -19.37 7.72 5.37
CA LEU A 251 -19.15 6.36 5.91
C LEU A 251 -20.36 5.82 6.67
N GLU A 252 -21.17 6.69 7.26
CA GLU A 252 -22.41 6.35 7.97
C GLU A 252 -23.48 5.76 7.05
N GLN A 253 -23.38 5.98 5.74
CA GLN A 253 -24.34 5.49 4.74
C GLN A 253 -23.94 4.12 4.18
N THR A 254 -22.72 3.63 4.50
CA THR A 254 -22.27 2.30 4.05
C THR A 254 -23.13 1.18 4.66
N ILE A 255 -23.22 0.05 3.96
CA ILE A 255 -23.91 -1.15 4.49
C ILE A 255 -23.27 -1.59 5.81
N ASP A 256 -21.94 -1.50 5.91
CA ASP A 256 -21.19 -1.82 7.12
C ASP A 256 -21.71 -1.01 8.32
N ALA A 257 -21.78 0.32 8.20
CA ALA A 257 -22.21 1.20 9.28
C ALA A 257 -23.71 1.08 9.58
N ALA A 258 -24.53 0.97 8.54
CA ALA A 258 -25.99 1.01 8.67
C ALA A 258 -26.58 -0.32 9.15
N LYS A 259 -25.95 -1.46 8.81
CA LYS A 259 -26.53 -2.79 9.05
C LYS A 259 -25.59 -3.75 9.76
N LEU A 260 -24.34 -3.91 9.27
CA LEU A 260 -23.46 -4.99 9.73
C LEU A 260 -22.94 -4.73 11.15
N ILE A 261 -22.44 -3.53 11.42
CA ILE A 261 -21.92 -3.16 12.75
C ILE A 261 -23.01 -3.24 13.83
N PRO A 262 -24.21 -2.63 13.65
CA PRO A 262 -25.27 -2.77 14.64
C PRO A 262 -25.72 -4.22 14.87
N GLY A 263 -25.81 -5.02 13.80
CA GLY A 263 -26.17 -6.43 13.88
C GLY A 263 -25.13 -7.27 14.62
N LEU A 264 -23.85 -7.06 14.33
CA LEU A 264 -22.76 -7.71 15.06
C LEU A 264 -22.74 -7.31 16.54
N ASP A 265 -22.83 -6.02 16.84
CA ASP A 265 -22.83 -5.53 18.22
C ASP A 265 -24.00 -6.12 19.05
N GLU A 266 -25.16 -6.34 18.43
CA GLU A 266 -26.28 -6.99 19.10
C GLU A 266 -26.03 -8.48 19.33
N ALA A 267 -25.52 -9.20 18.33
CA ALA A 267 -25.16 -10.62 18.46
C ALA A 267 -24.11 -10.85 19.56
N MET A 268 -23.08 -9.99 19.62
CA MET A 268 -22.01 -10.09 20.62
C MET A 268 -22.48 -9.84 22.05
N LYS A 269 -23.56 -9.07 22.28
CA LYS A 269 -24.18 -8.93 23.62
C LYS A 269 -24.77 -10.23 24.13
N HIS A 270 -25.17 -11.12 23.23
CA HIS A 270 -25.78 -12.40 23.54
C HIS A 270 -24.84 -13.59 23.38
N ASP A 271 -23.54 -13.33 23.17
CA ASP A 271 -22.51 -14.35 22.91
C ASP A 271 -22.91 -15.30 21.76
N ALA A 272 -23.51 -14.75 20.72
CA ALA A 272 -24.03 -15.49 19.58
C ALA A 272 -23.28 -15.11 18.28
N PRO A 273 -23.13 -16.04 17.33
CA PRO A 273 -22.57 -15.71 16.03
C PRO A 273 -23.50 -14.76 15.26
N PHE A 274 -22.92 -13.78 14.59
CA PHE A 274 -23.65 -12.92 13.68
C PHE A 274 -23.74 -13.57 12.29
N VAL A 275 -24.96 -13.82 11.83
CA VAL A 275 -25.21 -14.40 10.49
C VAL A 275 -26.17 -13.46 9.75
N CYS A 276 -25.79 -13.05 8.55
CA CYS A 276 -26.57 -12.11 7.75
C CYS A 276 -26.50 -12.49 6.26
N GLU A 277 -27.62 -12.30 5.55
CA GLU A 277 -27.70 -12.38 4.10
C GLU A 277 -28.31 -11.09 3.56
N LEU A 278 -27.68 -10.52 2.51
CA LEU A 278 -28.13 -9.25 1.93
C LEU A 278 -27.67 -9.09 0.46
N PRO A 279 -28.40 -8.29 -0.34
CA PRO A 279 -27.93 -7.93 -1.65
C PRO A 279 -26.76 -6.94 -1.57
N VAL A 280 -25.85 -7.02 -2.56
CA VAL A 280 -24.73 -6.10 -2.75
C VAL A 280 -24.69 -5.63 -4.20
N HIS A 281 -24.28 -4.38 -4.41
CA HIS A 281 -24.14 -3.75 -5.70
C HIS A 281 -22.71 -3.27 -5.93
N ASN A 282 -22.32 -3.08 -7.17
CA ASN A 282 -21.00 -2.57 -7.55
C ASN A 282 -20.69 -1.15 -7.04
N THR A 283 -21.69 -0.44 -6.54
CA THR A 283 -21.55 0.86 -5.85
C THR A 283 -21.18 0.72 -4.38
N ASP A 284 -21.34 -0.47 -3.80
CA ASP A 284 -21.01 -0.76 -2.40
C ASP A 284 -19.52 -1.07 -2.28
N ARG A 285 -18.70 0.00 -2.33
CA ARG A 285 -17.24 -0.09 -2.28
C ARG A 285 -16.73 -0.39 -0.88
N SER A 286 -15.59 -1.07 -0.79
CA SER A 286 -14.90 -1.40 0.47
C SER A 286 -15.79 -2.14 1.48
N PHE A 287 -16.74 -2.95 0.97
CA PHE A 287 -17.66 -3.74 1.79
C PHE A 287 -16.88 -4.66 2.74
N GLY A 288 -17.24 -4.66 4.02
CA GLY A 288 -16.58 -5.42 5.07
C GLY A 288 -15.38 -4.74 5.71
N THR A 289 -14.84 -3.65 5.12
CA THR A 289 -13.65 -2.95 5.62
C THR A 289 -13.94 -2.18 6.91
N LEU A 290 -15.02 -1.41 6.93
CA LEU A 290 -15.39 -0.64 8.13
C LEU A 290 -15.84 -1.58 9.27
N LEU A 291 -16.51 -2.68 8.94
CA LEU A 291 -16.83 -3.75 9.89
C LEU A 291 -15.54 -4.35 10.47
N GLY A 292 -14.55 -4.67 9.64
CA GLY A 292 -13.24 -5.19 10.07
C GLY A 292 -12.52 -4.23 11.01
N SER A 293 -12.52 -2.93 10.70
CA SER A 293 -12.01 -1.88 11.59
C SER A 293 -12.72 -1.84 12.94
N HIS A 294 -14.04 -1.94 12.93
CA HIS A 294 -14.85 -1.99 14.16
C HIS A 294 -14.52 -3.22 15.01
N VAL A 295 -14.44 -4.40 14.39
CA VAL A 295 -14.07 -5.65 15.07
C VAL A 295 -12.71 -5.52 15.73
N THR A 296 -11.69 -5.13 14.96
CA THR A 296 -10.32 -5.02 15.47
C THR A 296 -10.21 -4.01 16.62
N SER A 297 -10.89 -2.86 16.51
CA SER A 297 -10.80 -1.80 17.53
C SER A 297 -11.60 -2.11 18.80
N ARG A 298 -12.70 -2.84 18.70
CA ARG A 298 -13.63 -3.07 19.82
C ARG A 298 -13.48 -4.44 20.46
N TYR A 299 -13.29 -5.48 19.64
CA TYR A 299 -13.27 -6.87 20.08
C TYR A 299 -11.89 -7.52 19.97
N GLY A 300 -10.96 -6.92 19.21
CA GLY A 300 -9.65 -7.52 18.94
C GLY A 300 -9.76 -8.65 17.94
N VAL A 301 -9.55 -9.89 18.37
CA VAL A 301 -9.66 -11.09 17.54
C VAL A 301 -10.95 -11.82 17.89
N LEU A 302 -11.78 -12.10 16.89
CA LEU A 302 -12.97 -12.93 17.05
C LEU A 302 -12.64 -14.41 16.77
N PRO A 303 -13.39 -15.36 17.36
CA PRO A 303 -13.35 -16.77 16.97
C PRO A 303 -13.69 -16.95 15.49
N ASP A 304 -13.19 -18.01 14.88
CA ASP A 304 -13.50 -18.35 13.49
C ASP A 304 -15.02 -18.42 13.27
N ASP A 305 -15.47 -17.87 12.15
CA ASP A 305 -16.89 -17.82 11.76
C ASP A 305 -17.84 -17.13 12.77
N ALA A 306 -17.31 -16.34 13.72
CA ALA A 306 -18.16 -15.56 14.63
C ALA A 306 -19.03 -14.54 13.88
N CYS A 307 -18.57 -14.10 12.72
CA CYS A 307 -19.30 -13.20 11.84
C CYS A 307 -19.35 -13.79 10.43
N ARG A 308 -20.52 -14.28 9.99
CA ARG A 308 -20.73 -14.87 8.67
C ARG A 308 -21.72 -14.04 7.87
N ILE A 309 -21.27 -13.50 6.76
CA ILE A 309 -22.06 -12.63 5.89
C ILE A 309 -22.10 -13.24 4.49
N ARG A 310 -23.30 -13.55 4.01
CA ARG A 310 -23.55 -13.92 2.64
C ARG A 310 -24.11 -12.74 1.86
N THR A 311 -23.53 -12.45 0.72
CA THR A 311 -24.00 -11.40 -0.17
C THR A 311 -24.36 -11.96 -1.54
N ILE A 312 -25.34 -11.35 -2.20
CA ILE A 312 -25.82 -11.77 -3.51
C ILE A 312 -25.79 -10.56 -4.44
N GLY A 313 -25.06 -10.66 -5.54
CA GLY A 313 -24.97 -9.58 -6.54
C GLY A 313 -23.55 -9.31 -7.00
N SER A 314 -23.25 -8.06 -7.32
CA SER A 314 -21.92 -7.62 -7.78
C SER A 314 -21.24 -6.81 -6.68
N GLY A 315 -20.16 -7.31 -6.12
CA GLY A 315 -19.34 -6.60 -5.15
C GLY A 315 -18.60 -5.43 -5.79
N GLY A 316 -18.59 -4.27 -5.12
CA GLY A 316 -17.87 -3.08 -5.58
C GLY A 316 -16.35 -3.21 -5.45
N GLN A 317 -15.65 -2.13 -5.78
CA GLN A 317 -14.20 -2.00 -5.59
C GLN A 317 -13.79 -2.34 -4.14
N SER A 318 -12.69 -3.07 -3.96
CA SER A 318 -12.15 -3.42 -2.65
C SER A 318 -13.11 -4.22 -1.74
N TYR A 319 -13.98 -5.06 -2.32
CA TYR A 319 -14.82 -5.97 -1.55
C TYR A 319 -13.95 -6.89 -0.67
N GLY A 320 -14.24 -6.95 0.63
CA GLY A 320 -13.47 -7.75 1.60
C GLY A 320 -12.08 -7.19 1.93
N ALA A 321 -11.79 -5.93 1.63
CA ALA A 321 -10.49 -5.33 1.94
C ALA A 321 -10.25 -5.26 3.45
N PHE A 322 -9.03 -5.62 3.89
CA PHE A 322 -8.55 -5.59 5.28
C PHE A 322 -9.37 -6.42 6.28
N VAL A 323 -10.17 -7.38 5.80
CA VAL A 323 -11.02 -8.19 6.67
C VAL A 323 -10.15 -9.05 7.61
N PRO A 324 -10.32 -8.92 8.96
CA PRO A 324 -9.55 -9.66 9.96
C PRO A 324 -10.15 -11.04 10.24
N ALA A 325 -9.43 -11.84 11.03
CA ALA A 325 -9.90 -13.12 11.53
C ALA A 325 -11.27 -13.03 12.23
N GLY A 326 -12.04 -14.11 12.12
CA GLY A 326 -13.39 -14.24 12.69
C GLY A 326 -14.51 -13.72 11.78
N ILE A 327 -14.18 -13.06 10.66
CA ILE A 327 -15.16 -12.62 9.65
C ILE A 327 -15.03 -13.49 8.41
N SER A 328 -16.17 -14.06 7.99
CA SER A 328 -16.31 -14.82 6.75
C SER A 328 -17.31 -14.13 5.84
N LEU A 329 -16.87 -13.75 4.63
CA LEU A 329 -17.69 -13.16 3.57
C LEU A 329 -17.84 -14.16 2.44
N GLU A 330 -19.07 -14.49 2.09
CA GLU A 330 -19.44 -15.28 0.91
C GLU A 330 -20.19 -14.39 -0.08
N LEU A 331 -19.75 -14.37 -1.33
CA LEU A 331 -20.38 -13.62 -2.41
C LEU A 331 -20.87 -14.58 -3.49
N GLU A 332 -22.20 -14.70 -3.62
CA GLU A 332 -22.83 -15.29 -4.79
C GLU A 332 -22.94 -14.23 -5.90
N GLY A 333 -21.99 -14.23 -6.82
CA GLY A 333 -21.91 -13.24 -7.88
C GLY A 333 -20.51 -12.99 -8.39
N ASP A 334 -20.16 -11.74 -8.55
CA ASP A 334 -18.87 -11.25 -9.04
C ASP A 334 -18.38 -10.04 -8.22
N ALA A 335 -17.11 -9.70 -8.31
CA ALA A 335 -16.55 -8.52 -7.64
C ALA A 335 -15.62 -7.74 -8.57
N ASN A 336 -15.53 -6.43 -8.34
CA ASN A 336 -14.62 -5.53 -9.03
C ASN A 336 -13.17 -5.69 -8.57
N ASP A 337 -12.30 -4.74 -8.94
CA ASP A 337 -10.87 -4.76 -8.63
C ASP A 337 -10.60 -4.68 -7.10
N TYR A 338 -9.39 -5.08 -6.71
CA TYR A 338 -8.91 -5.06 -5.33
C TYR A 338 -9.68 -5.97 -4.36
N PHE A 339 -10.36 -7.00 -4.85
CA PHE A 339 -10.99 -8.01 -4.01
C PHE A 339 -10.01 -8.55 -2.97
N GLY A 340 -10.38 -8.52 -1.68
CA GLY A 340 -9.53 -9.01 -0.59
C GLY A 340 -8.21 -8.26 -0.38
N LYS A 341 -8.08 -7.03 -0.87
CA LYS A 341 -6.90 -6.19 -0.65
C LYS A 341 -6.55 -6.11 0.83
N GLY A 342 -5.29 -6.44 1.19
CA GLY A 342 -4.85 -6.40 2.57
C GLY A 342 -5.58 -7.36 3.51
N LEU A 343 -6.19 -8.43 3.01
CA LEU A 343 -6.84 -9.46 3.84
C LEU A 343 -5.94 -9.85 5.01
N SER A 344 -6.47 -9.83 6.24
CA SER A 344 -5.68 -9.94 7.46
C SER A 344 -6.21 -11.02 8.43
N GLY A 345 -6.64 -12.15 7.89
CA GLY A 345 -7.05 -13.32 8.66
C GLY A 345 -8.47 -13.80 8.40
N GLY A 346 -9.29 -13.00 7.73
CA GLY A 346 -10.66 -13.37 7.38
C GLY A 346 -10.75 -14.41 6.26
N ARG A 347 -11.98 -14.84 6.00
CA ARG A 347 -12.28 -15.78 4.92
C ARG A 347 -13.15 -15.11 3.86
N LEU A 348 -12.73 -15.18 2.62
CA LEU A 348 -13.47 -14.67 1.46
C LEU A 348 -13.77 -15.83 0.51
N VAL A 349 -15.03 -15.96 0.12
CA VAL A 349 -15.48 -16.94 -0.88
C VAL A 349 -16.30 -16.22 -1.93
N VAL A 350 -16.00 -16.44 -3.20
CA VAL A 350 -16.79 -15.91 -4.31
C VAL A 350 -17.06 -17.01 -5.32
N HIS A 351 -18.30 -17.12 -5.76
CA HIS A 351 -18.75 -18.08 -6.76
C HIS A 351 -19.94 -17.52 -7.54
N PRO A 352 -20.07 -17.83 -8.84
CA PRO A 352 -21.25 -17.43 -9.59
C PRO A 352 -22.51 -18.10 -9.03
N SER A 353 -23.66 -17.52 -9.34
CA SER A 353 -24.94 -18.17 -9.00
C SER A 353 -25.01 -19.57 -9.62
N PRO A 354 -25.55 -20.56 -8.90
CA PRO A 354 -25.81 -21.90 -9.48
C PRO A 354 -26.73 -21.87 -10.71
N LYS A 355 -27.42 -20.76 -10.94
CA LYS A 355 -28.29 -20.54 -12.11
C LYS A 355 -27.57 -19.85 -13.27
N ALA A 356 -26.30 -19.52 -13.12
CA ALA A 356 -25.53 -18.85 -14.16
C ALA A 356 -25.45 -19.74 -15.43
N PRO A 357 -25.67 -19.21 -16.63
CA PRO A 357 -25.69 -19.99 -17.86
C PRO A 357 -24.28 -20.26 -18.43
N PHE A 358 -23.23 -20.06 -17.64
CA PHE A 358 -21.83 -20.19 -18.04
C PHE A 358 -21.04 -21.04 -17.03
N ARG A 359 -19.92 -21.59 -17.47
CA ARG A 359 -18.97 -22.27 -16.60
C ARG A 359 -18.07 -21.25 -15.91
N ALA A 360 -17.93 -21.36 -14.61
CA ALA A 360 -17.13 -20.42 -13.80
C ALA A 360 -15.68 -20.32 -14.30
N GLN A 361 -15.04 -21.43 -14.57
CA GLN A 361 -13.66 -21.55 -15.01
C GLN A 361 -13.34 -20.82 -16.34
N ASP A 362 -14.34 -20.52 -17.15
CA ASP A 362 -14.17 -19.85 -18.44
C ASP A 362 -14.44 -18.34 -18.36
N ASN A 363 -14.76 -17.82 -17.15
CA ASN A 363 -15.16 -16.44 -16.95
C ASN A 363 -14.41 -15.75 -15.82
N ILE A 364 -14.14 -14.46 -16.00
CA ILE A 364 -13.57 -13.61 -14.97
C ILE A 364 -14.67 -13.27 -13.96
N ILE A 365 -14.48 -13.67 -12.69
CA ILE A 365 -15.43 -13.48 -11.59
C ILE A 365 -14.97 -12.36 -10.65
N ILE A 366 -13.67 -12.11 -10.57
CA ILE A 366 -13.13 -10.98 -9.82
C ILE A 366 -12.20 -10.14 -10.69
N GLY A 367 -12.15 -8.85 -10.45
CA GLY A 367 -11.33 -7.91 -11.21
C GLY A 367 -9.83 -8.04 -10.95
N ASN A 368 -9.09 -6.99 -11.30
CA ASN A 368 -7.64 -6.93 -11.20
C ASN A 368 -7.16 -6.71 -9.75
N VAL A 369 -5.89 -7.01 -9.50
CA VAL A 369 -5.16 -6.69 -8.25
C VAL A 369 -5.81 -7.31 -7.01
N ALA A 370 -6.51 -8.42 -7.18
CA ALA A 370 -7.11 -9.14 -6.07
C ALA A 370 -6.03 -9.64 -5.09
N LEU A 371 -6.31 -9.60 -3.79
CA LEU A 371 -5.42 -9.99 -2.69
C LEU A 371 -4.12 -9.16 -2.58
N TYR A 372 -4.09 -7.98 -3.17
CA TYR A 372 -2.93 -7.10 -3.04
C TYR A 372 -2.53 -6.90 -1.57
N GLY A 373 -1.30 -7.29 -1.23
CA GLY A 373 -0.75 -7.11 0.11
C GLY A 373 -1.49 -7.88 1.22
N ALA A 374 -2.21 -8.96 0.89
CA ALA A 374 -2.84 -9.83 1.87
C ALA A 374 -1.78 -10.44 2.81
N THR A 375 -2.03 -10.41 4.12
CA THR A 375 -1.06 -10.82 5.15
C THR A 375 -1.40 -12.16 5.78
N SER A 376 -2.68 -12.56 5.76
CA SER A 376 -3.17 -13.84 6.29
C SER A 376 -4.62 -14.05 5.87
N GLY A 377 -5.19 -15.22 6.19
CA GLY A 377 -6.57 -15.57 5.86
C GLY A 377 -6.69 -16.43 4.63
N THR A 378 -7.92 -16.61 4.16
CA THR A 378 -8.24 -17.52 3.05
C THR A 378 -9.14 -16.84 2.02
N ALA A 379 -8.82 -17.01 0.73
CA ALA A 379 -9.62 -16.48 -0.37
C ALA A 379 -9.85 -17.56 -1.44
N TYR A 380 -11.11 -17.91 -1.65
CA TYR A 380 -11.53 -18.93 -2.62
C TYR A 380 -12.37 -18.31 -3.74
N VAL A 381 -11.88 -18.43 -4.96
CA VAL A 381 -12.48 -17.83 -6.15
C VAL A 381 -12.87 -18.95 -7.12
N CYS A 382 -14.18 -19.20 -7.24
CA CYS A 382 -14.73 -20.10 -8.24
C CYS A 382 -14.89 -19.37 -9.57
N GLY A 383 -13.88 -19.47 -10.42
CA GLY A 383 -13.73 -18.77 -11.69
C GLY A 383 -12.37 -18.09 -11.81
N GLN A 384 -12.22 -17.22 -12.80
CA GLN A 384 -10.97 -16.55 -13.09
C GLN A 384 -10.87 -15.20 -12.37
N ALA A 385 -9.64 -14.78 -12.10
CA ALA A 385 -9.29 -13.43 -11.67
C ALA A 385 -8.72 -12.62 -12.85
N GLY A 386 -8.80 -11.30 -12.76
CA GLY A 386 -8.12 -10.40 -13.65
C GLY A 386 -6.59 -10.45 -13.51
N GLU A 387 -5.91 -9.38 -13.93
CA GLU A 387 -4.47 -9.26 -13.85
C GLU A 387 -3.98 -9.04 -12.41
N ARG A 388 -2.70 -9.38 -12.15
CA ARG A 388 -2.00 -9.09 -10.89
C ARG A 388 -2.63 -9.77 -9.66
N PHE A 389 -3.14 -10.99 -9.84
CA PHE A 389 -3.69 -11.80 -8.75
C PHE A 389 -2.62 -12.11 -7.70
N ALA A 390 -2.93 -11.93 -6.41
CA ALA A 390 -2.06 -12.19 -5.26
C ALA A 390 -0.73 -11.41 -5.26
N VAL A 391 -0.67 -10.25 -5.93
CA VAL A 391 0.48 -9.35 -5.89
C VAL A 391 0.77 -8.95 -4.44
N ARG A 392 2.04 -9.09 -4.02
CA ARG A 392 2.51 -8.80 -2.65
C ARG A 392 1.78 -9.58 -1.55
N ASN A 393 1.18 -10.71 -1.87
CA ASN A 393 0.68 -11.61 -0.83
C ASN A 393 1.84 -12.04 0.08
N SER A 394 1.66 -11.93 1.39
CA SER A 394 2.69 -12.26 2.39
C SER A 394 2.29 -13.38 3.35
N GLY A 395 1.05 -13.91 3.25
CA GLY A 395 0.63 -14.97 4.17
C GLY A 395 -0.75 -15.58 3.92
N ALA A 396 -1.56 -15.02 3.02
CA ALA A 396 -2.89 -15.58 2.74
C ALA A 396 -2.80 -16.86 1.89
N THR A 397 -3.76 -17.76 2.09
CA THR A 397 -4.00 -18.91 1.24
C THR A 397 -5.09 -18.58 0.23
N ALA A 398 -4.85 -18.85 -1.06
CA ALA A 398 -5.82 -18.53 -2.10
C ALA A 398 -5.95 -19.68 -3.13
N VAL A 399 -7.18 -19.84 -3.67
CA VAL A 399 -7.45 -20.72 -4.82
C VAL A 399 -8.22 -19.95 -5.88
N VAL A 400 -7.82 -20.10 -7.14
CA VAL A 400 -8.46 -19.48 -8.31
C VAL A 400 -8.41 -20.43 -9.51
N GLU A 401 -9.38 -20.33 -10.43
CA GLU A 401 -9.46 -21.22 -11.60
C GLU A 401 -8.76 -20.68 -12.85
N GLY A 402 -8.07 -19.57 -12.73
CA GLY A 402 -7.26 -18.93 -13.76
C GLY A 402 -7.03 -17.46 -13.43
N CYS A 403 -6.05 -16.83 -14.08
CA CYS A 403 -5.75 -15.41 -13.84
C CYS A 403 -5.03 -14.77 -15.02
N GLY A 404 -5.06 -13.44 -15.07
CA GLY A 404 -4.37 -12.63 -16.07
C GLY A 404 -2.85 -12.54 -15.87
N ASP A 405 -2.24 -11.54 -16.51
CA ASP A 405 -0.81 -11.28 -16.45
C ASP A 405 -0.35 -10.85 -15.04
N HIS A 406 0.94 -11.05 -14.74
CA HIS A 406 1.61 -10.59 -13.51
C HIS A 406 1.09 -11.19 -12.19
N ALA A 407 0.47 -12.37 -12.22
CA ALA A 407 0.07 -13.05 -10.99
C ALA A 407 1.28 -13.35 -10.09
N LEU A 408 1.10 -13.33 -8.76
CA LEU A 408 2.12 -13.61 -7.73
C LEU A 408 3.32 -12.62 -7.72
N GLU A 409 3.22 -11.51 -8.41
CA GLU A 409 4.30 -10.53 -8.50
C GLU A 409 4.63 -9.98 -7.10
N TYR A 410 5.93 -10.01 -6.74
CA TYR A 410 6.44 -9.61 -5.40
C TYR A 410 5.78 -10.33 -4.21
N MET A 411 5.25 -11.53 -4.39
CA MET A 411 4.76 -12.35 -3.29
C MET A 411 5.91 -12.68 -2.33
N THR A 412 5.68 -12.55 -1.02
CA THR A 412 6.68 -12.76 0.03
C THR A 412 6.33 -13.87 1.01
N GLY A 413 5.13 -14.46 0.89
CA GLY A 413 4.65 -15.53 1.75
C GLY A 413 3.28 -16.03 1.34
N GLY A 414 2.73 -17.00 2.08
CA GLY A 414 1.43 -17.59 1.82
C GLY A 414 1.45 -18.74 0.82
N CYS A 415 0.27 -19.17 0.39
CA CYS A 415 0.09 -20.30 -0.52
C CYS A 415 -0.99 -19.99 -1.55
N VAL A 416 -0.68 -20.15 -2.83
CA VAL A 416 -1.64 -19.88 -3.92
C VAL A 416 -1.80 -21.12 -4.79
N VAL A 417 -3.04 -21.51 -5.09
CA VAL A 417 -3.36 -22.60 -6.02
C VAL A 417 -4.09 -22.03 -7.23
N ILE A 418 -3.59 -22.33 -8.44
CA ILE A 418 -4.19 -21.89 -9.70
C ILE A 418 -4.56 -23.13 -10.50
N LEU A 419 -5.86 -23.36 -10.75
CA LEU A 419 -6.41 -24.56 -11.38
C LEU A 419 -6.56 -24.47 -12.90
N GLY A 420 -6.10 -23.38 -13.49
CA GLY A 420 -6.22 -23.14 -14.92
C GLY A 420 -5.13 -22.23 -15.45
N ARG A 421 -5.40 -21.65 -16.60
CA ARG A 421 -4.41 -20.86 -17.33
C ARG A 421 -4.06 -19.56 -16.62
N THR A 422 -2.77 -19.21 -16.63
CA THR A 422 -2.26 -17.91 -16.19
C THR A 422 -1.92 -17.03 -17.39
N GLY A 423 -1.83 -15.72 -17.19
CA GLY A 423 -1.19 -14.80 -18.12
C GLY A 423 0.34 -14.91 -18.06
N ARG A 424 1.04 -13.86 -18.51
CA ARG A 424 2.50 -13.76 -18.59
C ARG A 424 3.11 -13.19 -17.30
N ASN A 425 4.43 -13.32 -17.22
CA ASN A 425 5.26 -12.74 -16.16
C ASN A 425 4.84 -13.14 -14.74
N VAL A 426 4.38 -14.39 -14.59
CA VAL A 426 3.98 -14.97 -13.30
C VAL A 426 5.18 -15.00 -12.36
N ALA A 427 4.98 -14.69 -11.07
CA ALA A 427 5.97 -14.74 -10.00
C ALA A 427 7.17 -13.79 -10.17
N ALA A 428 7.05 -12.71 -10.97
CA ALA A 428 8.11 -11.72 -11.09
C ALA A 428 8.42 -11.08 -9.73
N GLY A 429 9.69 -11.13 -9.31
CA GLY A 429 10.12 -10.57 -8.02
C GLY A 429 9.59 -11.31 -6.78
N MET A 430 9.01 -12.50 -6.94
CA MET A 430 8.57 -13.35 -5.82
C MET A 430 9.77 -13.76 -4.97
N SER A 431 9.73 -13.50 -3.67
CA SER A 431 10.82 -13.78 -2.72
C SER A 431 10.43 -14.72 -1.58
N GLY A 432 9.17 -15.13 -1.48
CA GLY A 432 8.70 -16.07 -0.47
C GLY A 432 7.33 -16.63 -0.78
N GLY A 433 6.91 -17.66 -0.03
CA GLY A 433 5.67 -18.39 -0.26
C GLY A 433 5.79 -19.47 -1.32
N VAL A 434 4.68 -20.15 -1.57
CA VAL A 434 4.60 -21.28 -2.54
C VAL A 434 3.35 -21.13 -3.39
N ALA A 435 3.46 -21.42 -4.69
CA ALA A 435 2.29 -21.56 -5.54
C ALA A 435 2.26 -22.93 -6.22
N TYR A 436 1.06 -23.51 -6.33
CA TYR A 436 0.78 -24.74 -7.08
C TYR A 436 -0.07 -24.38 -8.29
N ILE A 437 0.43 -24.62 -9.48
CA ILE A 437 -0.25 -24.26 -10.74
C ILE A 437 -0.49 -25.52 -11.56
N LEU A 438 -1.74 -25.76 -11.94
CA LEU A 438 -2.11 -26.85 -12.83
C LEU A 438 -1.74 -26.50 -14.27
N ASP A 439 -0.75 -27.18 -14.84
CA ASP A 439 -0.18 -26.95 -16.18
C ASP A 439 -0.64 -28.02 -17.16
N GLU A 440 -1.93 -28.01 -17.53
CA GLU A 440 -2.52 -28.96 -18.48
C GLU A 440 -1.96 -28.81 -19.90
N ASP A 441 -1.53 -27.58 -20.26
CA ASP A 441 -0.98 -27.27 -21.61
C ASP A 441 0.53 -27.51 -21.72
N HIS A 442 1.21 -27.81 -20.62
CA HIS A 442 2.67 -27.97 -20.53
C HIS A 442 3.47 -26.75 -21.04
N ASP A 443 2.94 -25.54 -20.93
CA ASP A 443 3.54 -24.29 -21.42
C ASP A 443 3.79 -23.24 -20.31
N LEU A 444 3.57 -23.59 -19.03
CA LEU A 444 3.77 -22.68 -17.89
C LEU A 444 5.19 -22.10 -17.85
N TYR A 445 6.19 -22.87 -18.25
CA TYR A 445 7.58 -22.42 -18.27
C TYR A 445 7.85 -21.20 -19.18
N LEU A 446 6.96 -20.93 -20.14
CA LEU A 446 6.99 -19.76 -21.01
C LEU A 446 6.38 -18.50 -20.36
N ARG A 447 5.59 -18.70 -19.31
CA ARG A 447 4.82 -17.65 -18.65
C ARG A 447 5.40 -17.21 -17.31
N VAL A 448 6.19 -18.06 -16.65
CA VAL A 448 6.84 -17.78 -15.36
C VAL A 448 8.10 -16.94 -15.55
N ASN A 449 8.23 -15.88 -14.75
CA ASN A 449 9.48 -15.15 -14.62
C ASN A 449 10.41 -15.92 -13.68
N ARG A 450 11.48 -16.49 -14.23
CA ARG A 450 12.39 -17.39 -13.53
C ARG A 450 13.63 -16.70 -12.92
N ASP A 451 13.61 -15.38 -12.80
CA ASP A 451 14.76 -14.65 -12.26
C ASP A 451 15.05 -15.00 -10.79
N LEU A 452 14.01 -15.26 -9.99
CA LEU A 452 14.12 -15.55 -8.56
C LEU A 452 13.43 -16.86 -8.14
N VAL A 453 12.72 -17.53 -9.05
CA VAL A 453 11.92 -18.72 -8.71
C VAL A 453 12.30 -19.95 -9.54
N GLU A 454 12.08 -21.12 -8.97
CA GLU A 454 12.17 -22.40 -9.62
C GLU A 454 10.79 -22.99 -9.90
N ILE A 455 10.71 -23.85 -10.91
CA ILE A 455 9.54 -24.63 -11.25
C ILE A 455 9.88 -26.09 -10.92
N GLU A 456 9.17 -26.65 -9.95
CA GLU A 456 9.40 -28.02 -9.47
C GLU A 456 8.15 -28.87 -9.70
N ASP A 457 8.32 -30.19 -9.68
CA ASP A 457 7.21 -31.14 -9.58
C ASP A 457 6.67 -31.16 -8.14
N VAL A 458 5.42 -31.60 -7.96
CA VAL A 458 4.81 -31.74 -6.63
C VAL A 458 4.94 -33.22 -6.20
N ASP A 459 6.10 -33.55 -5.62
CA ASP A 459 6.45 -34.92 -5.22
C ASP A 459 6.65 -35.07 -3.69
N ASP A 460 6.85 -33.99 -2.94
CA ASP A 460 6.91 -34.04 -1.48
C ASP A 460 5.54 -34.43 -0.89
N PRO A 461 5.47 -35.47 -0.06
CA PRO A 461 4.20 -35.91 0.57
C PRO A 461 3.48 -34.82 1.36
N ARG A 462 4.20 -33.85 1.91
CA ARG A 462 3.62 -32.72 2.66
C ARG A 462 2.94 -31.73 1.71
N ASP A 463 3.58 -31.42 0.58
CA ASP A 463 3.00 -30.57 -0.47
C ASP A 463 1.75 -31.22 -1.06
N ILE A 464 1.80 -32.53 -1.32
CA ILE A 464 0.66 -33.31 -1.82
C ILE A 464 -0.51 -33.27 -0.82
N ALA A 465 -0.24 -33.50 0.46
CA ALA A 465 -1.25 -33.47 1.52
C ALA A 465 -1.87 -32.06 1.65
N ARG A 466 -1.04 -31.02 1.69
CA ARG A 466 -1.46 -29.62 1.77
C ARG A 466 -2.32 -29.21 0.57
N LEU A 467 -1.87 -29.52 -0.64
CA LEU A 467 -2.62 -29.23 -1.86
C LEU A 467 -3.99 -29.90 -1.84
N LYS A 468 -4.04 -31.18 -1.46
CA LYS A 468 -5.29 -31.93 -1.35
C LYS A 468 -6.25 -31.37 -0.31
N GLU A 469 -5.73 -30.95 0.86
CA GLU A 469 -6.51 -30.32 1.92
C GLU A 469 -7.11 -28.99 1.45
N ILE A 470 -6.30 -28.12 0.85
CA ILE A 470 -6.75 -26.84 0.30
C ILE A 470 -7.85 -27.04 -0.75
N LEU A 471 -7.66 -27.97 -1.68
CA LEU A 471 -8.65 -28.27 -2.72
C LEU A 471 -9.94 -28.86 -2.14
N THR A 472 -9.83 -29.70 -1.11
CA THR A 472 -11.00 -30.28 -0.43
C THR A 472 -11.85 -29.18 0.22
N ASP A 473 -11.22 -28.25 0.92
CA ASP A 473 -11.93 -27.13 1.54
C ASP A 473 -12.50 -26.16 0.49
N TYR A 474 -11.73 -25.88 -0.56
CA TYR A 474 -12.18 -25.07 -1.70
C TYR A 474 -13.46 -25.62 -2.35
N VAL A 475 -13.46 -26.92 -2.72
CA VAL A 475 -14.63 -27.56 -3.35
C VAL A 475 -15.83 -27.57 -2.40
N ARG A 476 -15.59 -27.85 -1.13
CA ARG A 476 -16.65 -27.88 -0.10
C ARG A 476 -17.44 -26.58 0.00
N VAL A 477 -16.79 -25.44 -0.16
CA VAL A 477 -17.43 -24.12 0.05
C VAL A 477 -17.83 -23.41 -1.23
N THR A 478 -17.18 -23.71 -2.35
CA THR A 478 -17.46 -23.07 -3.64
C THR A 478 -18.33 -23.91 -4.56
N HIS A 479 -18.38 -25.22 -4.33
CA HIS A 479 -19.01 -26.21 -5.23
C HIS A 479 -18.45 -26.13 -6.67
N SER A 480 -17.17 -25.76 -6.81
CA SER A 480 -16.49 -25.63 -8.10
C SER A 480 -16.51 -26.92 -8.90
N GLU A 481 -16.96 -26.85 -10.16
CA GLU A 481 -16.91 -27.99 -11.10
C GLU A 481 -15.46 -28.37 -11.43
N LYS A 482 -14.59 -27.35 -11.72
CA LYS A 482 -13.16 -27.58 -12.02
C LYS A 482 -12.44 -28.16 -10.81
N GLY A 483 -12.69 -27.61 -9.63
CA GLY A 483 -12.10 -28.12 -8.38
C GLY A 483 -12.52 -29.56 -8.10
N SER A 484 -13.79 -29.90 -8.31
CA SER A 484 -14.32 -31.25 -8.14
C SER A 484 -13.67 -32.25 -9.11
N GLU A 485 -13.57 -31.87 -10.40
CA GLU A 485 -12.88 -32.70 -11.42
C GLU A 485 -11.43 -33.00 -11.01
N VAL A 486 -10.69 -31.95 -10.60
CA VAL A 486 -9.29 -32.09 -10.17
C VAL A 486 -9.17 -32.96 -8.92
N LEU A 487 -10.10 -32.85 -7.98
CA LEU A 487 -10.06 -33.60 -6.72
C LEU A 487 -10.44 -35.07 -6.93
N GLU A 488 -11.43 -35.37 -7.78
CA GLU A 488 -11.83 -36.75 -8.15
C GLU A 488 -10.71 -37.50 -8.88
N GLN A 489 -9.98 -36.80 -9.76
CA GLN A 489 -8.85 -37.33 -10.52
C GLN A 489 -7.50 -36.96 -9.92
N PHE A 490 -7.42 -36.70 -8.60
CA PHE A 490 -6.29 -36.05 -7.97
C PHE A 490 -4.93 -36.72 -8.30
N MET A 491 -4.85 -38.04 -8.21
CA MET A 491 -3.61 -38.76 -8.48
C MET A 491 -3.21 -38.74 -9.97
N GLU A 492 -4.18 -38.64 -10.88
CA GLU A 492 -3.93 -38.53 -12.32
C GLU A 492 -3.50 -37.10 -12.71
N LYS A 493 -4.08 -36.09 -12.04
CA LYS A 493 -3.78 -34.67 -12.26
C LYS A 493 -2.52 -34.21 -11.51
N LEU A 494 -2.11 -34.89 -10.45
CA LEU A 494 -0.96 -34.51 -9.63
C LEU A 494 0.33 -34.28 -10.44
N PRO A 495 0.70 -35.14 -11.42
CA PRO A 495 1.89 -34.89 -12.25
C PRO A 495 1.81 -33.66 -13.16
N LEU A 496 0.63 -33.07 -13.32
CA LEU A 496 0.42 -31.81 -14.08
C LEU A 496 0.58 -30.57 -13.21
N PHE A 497 0.57 -30.71 -11.88
CA PHE A 497 0.85 -29.58 -11.01
C PHE A 497 2.33 -29.24 -11.01
N ARG A 498 2.61 -27.94 -11.06
CA ARG A 498 3.94 -27.36 -10.90
C ARG A 498 3.98 -26.51 -9.64
N LYS A 499 5.02 -26.72 -8.85
CA LYS A 499 5.31 -25.91 -7.67
C LYS A 499 6.22 -24.76 -8.08
N ILE A 500 5.82 -23.54 -7.77
CA ILE A 500 6.63 -22.33 -7.93
C ILE A 500 7.13 -21.92 -6.56
N ILE A 501 8.44 -21.85 -6.39
CA ILE A 501 9.07 -21.53 -5.11
C ILE A 501 10.31 -20.65 -5.35
N PRO A 502 10.52 -19.56 -4.59
CA PRO A 502 11.76 -18.79 -4.66
C PRO A 502 12.96 -19.60 -4.18
N HIS A 503 14.08 -19.47 -4.87
CA HIS A 503 15.30 -20.23 -4.58
C HIS A 503 15.76 -20.06 -3.12
N ASP A 504 15.92 -18.81 -2.67
CA ASP A 504 16.36 -18.52 -1.30
C ASP A 504 15.35 -18.97 -0.24
N TYR A 505 14.07 -18.85 -0.55
CA TYR A 505 13.00 -19.29 0.35
C TYR A 505 12.99 -20.81 0.53
N ARG A 506 13.25 -21.57 -0.53
CA ARG A 506 13.40 -23.03 -0.47
C ARG A 506 14.55 -23.42 0.47
N VAL A 507 15.75 -22.87 0.23
CA VAL A 507 16.93 -23.12 1.07
C VAL A 507 16.67 -22.76 2.54
N MET A 508 16.00 -21.63 2.78
CA MET A 508 15.63 -21.19 4.13
C MET A 508 14.69 -22.19 4.82
N THR A 509 13.66 -22.64 4.10
CA THR A 509 12.65 -23.57 4.65
C THR A 509 13.26 -24.92 4.97
N GLU A 510 14.09 -25.47 4.06
CA GLU A 510 14.83 -26.72 4.27
C GLU A 510 15.76 -26.65 5.50
N ASN A 511 16.43 -25.51 5.69
CA ASN A 511 17.29 -25.30 6.85
C ASN A 511 16.48 -25.19 8.16
N ILE A 512 15.35 -24.50 8.16
CA ILE A 512 14.46 -24.41 9.33
C ILE A 512 13.98 -25.82 9.73
N GLU A 513 13.50 -26.60 8.77
CA GLU A 513 13.02 -27.96 9.02
C GLU A 513 14.14 -28.85 9.59
N ARG A 514 15.34 -28.75 9.05
CA ARG A 514 16.49 -29.50 9.56
C ARG A 514 16.78 -29.14 11.01
N PHE A 515 16.81 -27.85 11.36
CA PHE A 515 17.06 -27.42 12.74
C PHE A 515 15.93 -27.79 13.69
N MET A 516 14.67 -27.78 13.24
CA MET A 516 13.54 -28.27 14.02
C MET A 516 13.63 -29.79 14.26
N HIS A 517 14.04 -30.57 13.25
CA HIS A 517 14.29 -31.99 13.39
C HIS A 517 15.44 -32.28 14.38
N ASP A 518 16.45 -31.40 14.42
CA ASP A 518 17.57 -31.46 15.36
C ASP A 518 17.22 -30.99 16.79
N GLY A 519 15.92 -30.67 17.04
CA GLY A 519 15.37 -30.37 18.36
C GLY A 519 15.34 -28.88 18.73
N CYS A 520 15.59 -27.96 17.79
CA CYS A 520 15.35 -26.55 18.00
C CYS A 520 13.85 -26.23 18.00
N ASP A 521 13.44 -25.24 18.79
CA ASP A 521 12.13 -24.63 18.61
C ASP A 521 12.10 -23.79 17.31
N GLU A 522 10.91 -23.38 16.88
CA GLU A 522 10.72 -22.70 15.61
C GLU A 522 11.49 -21.37 15.52
N GLU A 523 11.51 -20.56 16.59
CA GLU A 523 12.20 -19.27 16.62
C GLU A 523 13.74 -19.45 16.52
N GLU A 524 14.29 -20.40 17.24
CA GLU A 524 15.71 -20.74 17.19
C GLU A 524 16.10 -21.34 15.83
N ALA A 525 15.24 -22.20 15.25
CA ALA A 525 15.45 -22.78 13.93
C ALA A 525 15.48 -21.69 12.83
N GLN A 526 14.54 -20.75 12.85
CA GLN A 526 14.49 -19.62 11.94
C GLN A 526 15.76 -18.75 12.07
N ARG A 527 16.18 -18.44 13.28
CA ARG A 527 17.39 -17.63 13.54
C ARG A 527 18.66 -18.31 13.03
N ARG A 528 18.81 -19.63 13.26
CA ARG A 528 19.97 -20.40 12.78
C ARG A 528 19.97 -20.54 11.27
N ALA A 529 18.82 -20.80 10.67
CA ALA A 529 18.69 -20.90 9.22
C ALA A 529 19.10 -19.58 8.54
N PHE A 530 18.63 -18.45 9.09
CA PHE A 530 19.02 -17.14 8.60
C PHE A 530 20.53 -16.87 8.73
N ALA A 531 21.13 -17.16 9.88
CA ALA A 531 22.57 -16.99 10.09
C ALA A 531 23.39 -17.81 9.09
N GLN A 532 22.99 -19.05 8.82
CA GLN A 532 23.67 -19.93 7.87
C GLN A 532 23.62 -19.41 6.42
N MET A 533 22.56 -18.74 5.99
CA MET A 533 22.46 -18.16 4.64
C MET A 533 23.41 -16.99 4.41
N TYR A 534 23.84 -16.29 5.48
CA TYR A 534 24.73 -15.12 5.38
C TYR A 534 26.19 -15.44 5.74
N GLU A 535 26.47 -16.64 6.26
CA GLU A 535 27.84 -17.10 6.54
C GLU A 535 28.46 -17.91 5.37
N SER A 536 27.64 -18.32 4.40
CA SER A 536 28.05 -18.98 3.15
C SER A 536 28.18 -17.97 2.00
#